data_2be254d0700d78baead7a06b66cab6f2
#
_entry.id   2be254d0700d78baead7a06b66cab6f2
#
_cell.length_a   1.000
_cell.length_b   1.000
_cell.length_c   1.000
_cell.angle_alpha   90.00
_cell.angle_beta   90.00
_cell.angle_gamma   90.00
#
_symmetry.space_group_name_H-M   'P 1'
#
loop_
_entity.id
_entity.type
_entity.pdbx_description
1 polymer ?
#
loop_
_entity_poly.entity_id
_entity_poly.type
_entity_poly.pdbx_seq_one_letter_code
_entity_poly.pdbx_strand_id
1 'polypeptide(L)'
;MDNIINSAYRPTNISYGFLESAADNNWKIRIQSGNNSYYLNKFITERDIVSVNSAKNRKKIYKLDSYVKKSAILGIKSLVAGSVAIFCAKRSDVASVVNKSLEIIKKLNLEKPISYANTEELKSIDTYLQIVVGSSYLLTIAARQGILFHHGRLPQFLRELVEDYLRKGWVKYFVCTNTIAEGVNFPIKTLIVNSCRRYINQQFEAIKVRDLKNLFGRTGRAGQETEGIVIAVNEQEFGLIQKVINDQTEEAFSYLLLLIKGLEHFLSENAVNFTNEWLESQTVISELINKIDIAIISMLPDTIIEENIETAVNEFAQQ
;
A
#
# COMPACT_ATOMS: atom_id res chain seq x y z
N MET A 1 -11.71 -11.78 -39.70
CA MET A 1 -10.49 -11.22 -39.11
C MET A 1 -10.87 -9.98 -38.33
N ASP A 2 -11.63 -10.10 -37.29
CA ASP A 2 -12.00 -8.96 -36.46
C ASP A 2 -12.39 -9.49 -35.09
N ASN A 3 -11.40 -9.73 -34.24
CA ASN A 3 -11.58 -9.93 -32.82
C ASN A 3 -10.25 -9.68 -32.12
N ILE A 4 -9.76 -8.46 -32.23
CA ILE A 4 -8.60 -7.98 -31.49
C ILE A 4 -9.11 -7.00 -30.44
N ILE A 5 -9.17 -7.51 -29.21
CA ILE A 5 -8.86 -6.80 -27.98
C ILE A 5 -9.76 -5.59 -27.69
N ASN A 6 -10.98 -5.87 -27.27
CA ASN A 6 -11.66 -5.01 -26.31
C ASN A 6 -11.50 -5.60 -24.90
N SER A 7 -10.29 -5.73 -24.42
CA SER A 7 -10.05 -5.75 -22.99
C SER A 7 -10.26 -4.33 -22.54
N ALA A 8 -11.50 -4.01 -22.15
CA ALA A 8 -11.81 -2.74 -21.52
C ALA A 8 -10.94 -2.62 -20.27
N TYR A 9 -9.78 -1.98 -20.41
CA TYR A 9 -8.98 -1.51 -19.29
C TYR A 9 -9.86 -0.52 -18.53
N ARG A 10 -10.53 -1.02 -17.50
CA ARG A 10 -11.23 -0.15 -16.55
C ARG A 10 -10.18 0.29 -15.54
N PRO A 11 -9.83 1.58 -15.51
CA PRO A 11 -8.99 2.10 -14.46
C PRO A 11 -9.67 1.80 -13.12
N THR A 12 -8.92 1.27 -12.17
CA THR A 12 -9.43 0.98 -10.84
C THR A 12 -9.77 2.27 -10.13
N ASN A 13 -11.02 2.43 -9.72
CA ASN A 13 -11.45 3.57 -8.94
C ASN A 13 -11.00 3.36 -7.48
N ILE A 14 -10.09 4.21 -7.02
CA ILE A 14 -9.65 4.22 -5.62
C ILE A 14 -10.33 5.36 -4.90
N SER A 15 -11.07 5.03 -3.84
CA SER A 15 -11.64 6.00 -2.92
C SER A 15 -10.70 6.20 -1.74
N TYR A 16 -10.62 7.42 -1.23
CA TYR A 16 -9.76 7.78 -0.12
C TYR A 16 -10.57 8.36 1.03
N GLY A 17 -10.27 7.95 2.25
CA GLY A 17 -11.00 8.43 3.41
C GLY A 17 -10.24 8.25 4.72
N PHE A 18 -10.89 8.61 5.81
CA PHE A 18 -10.34 8.43 7.15
C PHE A 18 -11.41 8.12 8.19
N LEU A 19 -10.98 7.50 9.28
CA LEU A 19 -11.83 7.18 10.42
C LEU A 19 -12.02 8.42 11.29
N GLU A 20 -13.27 8.78 11.51
CA GLU A 20 -13.69 9.92 12.32
C GLU A 20 -14.59 9.48 13.48
N SER A 21 -14.37 10.03 14.68
CA SER A 21 -15.26 9.77 15.80
C SER A 21 -16.59 10.49 15.62
N ALA A 22 -17.67 9.82 16.01
CA ALA A 22 -19.02 10.37 16.04
C ALA A 22 -19.56 10.32 17.48
N ALA A 23 -20.77 10.82 17.70
CA ALA A 23 -21.42 10.75 19.00
C ALA A 23 -21.65 9.29 19.45
N ASP A 24 -21.87 9.10 20.74
CA ASP A 24 -22.28 7.83 21.37
C ASP A 24 -21.32 6.66 21.09
N ASN A 25 -20.01 6.90 21.17
CA ASN A 25 -18.96 5.91 20.91
C ASN A 25 -19.04 5.24 19.53
N ASN A 26 -19.71 5.88 18.58
CA ASN A 26 -19.72 5.43 17.19
C ASN A 26 -18.58 6.08 16.41
N TRP A 27 -18.23 5.42 15.29
CA TRP A 27 -17.22 5.90 14.36
C TRP A 27 -17.76 5.80 12.94
N LYS A 28 -17.44 6.79 12.13
CA LYS A 28 -17.79 6.85 10.70
C LYS A 28 -16.53 6.92 9.85
N ILE A 29 -16.64 6.51 8.59
CA ILE A 29 -15.58 6.75 7.60
C ILE A 29 -16.04 7.94 6.77
N ARG A 30 -15.21 8.99 6.74
CA ARG A 30 -15.38 10.11 5.82
C ARG A 30 -14.55 9.81 4.58
N ILE A 31 -15.23 9.70 3.43
CA ILE A 31 -14.63 9.49 2.11
C ILE A 31 -14.61 10.83 1.39
N GLN A 32 -13.48 11.19 0.82
CA GLN A 32 -13.32 12.41 0.04
C GLN A 32 -13.15 12.05 -1.44
N SER A 33 -13.92 12.69 -2.31
CA SER A 33 -13.85 12.57 -3.76
C SER A 33 -13.95 13.97 -4.38
N GLY A 34 -12.79 14.51 -4.79
CA GLY A 34 -12.67 15.90 -5.19
C GLY A 34 -13.11 16.84 -4.06
N ASN A 35 -14.05 17.75 -4.36
CA ASN A 35 -14.60 18.69 -3.37
C ASN A 35 -15.76 18.12 -2.54
N ASN A 36 -16.20 16.90 -2.81
CA ASN A 36 -17.32 16.27 -2.12
C ASN A 36 -16.85 15.33 -1.01
N SER A 37 -17.65 15.26 0.06
CA SER A 37 -17.44 14.31 1.16
C SER A 37 -18.63 13.39 1.30
N TYR A 38 -18.37 12.10 1.38
CA TYR A 38 -19.35 11.04 1.63
C TYR A 38 -19.08 10.40 2.98
N TYR A 39 -20.11 9.86 3.62
CA TYR A 39 -19.97 9.30 4.96
C TYR A 39 -20.53 7.89 5.02
N LEU A 40 -19.72 6.93 5.44
CA LEU A 40 -20.19 5.64 5.91
C LEU A 40 -20.46 5.75 7.41
N ASN A 41 -21.69 6.13 7.74
CA ASN A 41 -22.10 6.35 9.10
C ASN A 41 -22.15 5.04 9.90
N LYS A 42 -21.85 5.12 11.22
CA LYS A 42 -21.92 3.97 12.13
C LYS A 42 -21.11 2.76 11.64
N PHE A 43 -19.95 3.01 11.00
CA PHE A 43 -19.09 1.93 10.52
C PHE A 43 -18.57 1.07 11.66
N ILE A 44 -18.17 1.70 12.80
CA ILE A 44 -17.93 1.04 14.06
C ILE A 44 -18.97 1.59 15.04
N THR A 45 -19.75 0.71 15.65
CA THR A 45 -20.80 1.07 16.61
C THR A 45 -20.37 0.75 18.03
N GLU A 46 -21.04 1.34 19.02
CA GLU A 46 -20.82 0.98 20.43
C GLU A 46 -20.93 -0.53 20.67
N ARG A 47 -21.85 -1.20 19.97
CA ARG A 47 -22.03 -2.67 20.08
C ARG A 47 -20.77 -3.44 19.66
N ASP A 48 -20.07 -2.95 18.66
CA ASP A 48 -18.82 -3.57 18.15
C ASP A 48 -17.68 -3.49 19.15
N ILE A 49 -17.69 -2.48 20.04
CA ILE A 49 -16.62 -2.20 20.99
C ILE A 49 -16.97 -2.49 22.46
N VAL A 50 -18.15 -3.06 22.71
CA VAL A 50 -18.52 -3.52 24.05
C VAL A 50 -17.94 -4.90 24.30
N SER A 51 -17.09 -5.02 25.32
CA SER A 51 -16.64 -6.30 25.87
C SER A 51 -17.52 -6.69 27.06
N VAL A 52 -17.95 -7.96 27.09
CA VAL A 52 -18.68 -8.52 28.24
C VAL A 52 -17.69 -9.29 29.10
N ASN A 53 -17.48 -8.82 30.32
CA ASN A 53 -16.73 -9.60 31.31
C ASN A 53 -17.69 -10.61 31.94
N SER A 54 -17.61 -11.88 31.50
CA SER A 54 -18.49 -12.96 31.90
C SER A 54 -18.50 -13.22 33.41
N ALA A 55 -17.44 -12.91 34.15
CA ALA A 55 -17.35 -13.14 35.58
C ALA A 55 -18.12 -12.07 36.42
N LYS A 56 -18.42 -10.90 35.88
CA LYS A 56 -19.07 -9.79 36.64
C LYS A 56 -20.27 -9.18 35.91
N ASN A 57 -20.68 -9.72 34.77
CA ASN A 57 -21.75 -9.22 33.88
C ASN A 57 -21.67 -7.68 33.62
N ARG A 58 -20.47 -7.10 33.70
CA ARG A 58 -20.24 -5.67 33.48
C ARG A 58 -19.81 -5.43 32.03
N LYS A 59 -20.60 -4.63 31.34
CA LYS A 59 -20.24 -4.11 30.02
C LYS A 59 -19.10 -3.10 30.19
N LYS A 60 -18.03 -3.27 29.40
CA LYS A 60 -16.90 -2.32 29.35
C LYS A 60 -16.69 -1.91 27.91
N ILE A 61 -16.65 -0.60 27.67
CA ILE A 61 -16.34 -0.06 26.34
C ILE A 61 -14.84 -0.19 26.08
N TYR A 62 -14.50 -0.79 24.96
CA TYR A 62 -13.15 -0.89 24.46
C TYR A 62 -12.75 0.45 23.80
N LYS A 63 -11.86 1.20 24.44
CA LYS A 63 -11.45 2.52 23.96
C LYS A 63 -10.55 2.43 22.75
N LEU A 64 -10.89 3.14 21.68
CA LEU A 64 -10.10 3.27 20.44
C LEU A 64 -9.15 4.49 20.53
N ASP A 65 -8.26 4.49 21.51
CA ASP A 65 -7.39 5.60 21.89
C ASP A 65 -6.02 5.61 21.19
N SER A 66 -5.72 4.59 20.37
CA SER A 66 -4.46 4.50 19.65
C SER A 66 -4.67 4.11 18.17
N TYR A 67 -3.71 4.48 17.32
CA TYR A 67 -3.70 4.13 15.89
C TYR A 67 -3.79 2.62 15.68
N VAL A 68 -3.03 1.86 16.48
CA VAL A 68 -2.99 0.39 16.41
C VAL A 68 -4.36 -0.22 16.70
N LYS A 69 -5.09 0.27 17.72
CA LYS A 69 -6.44 -0.21 18.02
C LYS A 69 -7.43 0.16 16.93
N LYS A 70 -7.34 1.39 16.42
CA LYS A 70 -8.17 1.85 15.29
C LYS A 70 -7.93 1.02 14.04
N SER A 71 -6.68 0.80 13.67
CA SER A 71 -6.31 -0.04 12.51
C SER A 71 -6.83 -1.47 12.65
N ALA A 72 -6.65 -2.08 13.82
CA ALA A 72 -7.04 -3.45 14.04
C ALA A 72 -8.57 -3.65 13.93
N ILE A 73 -9.37 -2.81 14.59
CA ILE A 73 -10.84 -2.94 14.53
C ILE A 73 -11.37 -2.57 13.15
N LEU A 74 -10.81 -1.53 12.53
CA LEU A 74 -11.16 -1.10 11.18
C LEU A 74 -10.90 -2.23 10.19
N GLY A 75 -9.74 -2.92 10.32
CA GLY A 75 -9.39 -4.06 9.48
C GLY A 75 -10.35 -5.22 9.63
N ILE A 76 -10.69 -5.60 10.85
CA ILE A 76 -11.64 -6.71 11.10
C ILE A 76 -13.03 -6.37 10.53
N LYS A 77 -13.51 -5.15 10.72
CA LYS A 77 -14.82 -4.70 10.21
C LYS A 77 -14.85 -4.59 8.68
N SER A 78 -13.72 -4.30 8.05
CA SER A 78 -13.65 -4.16 6.58
C SER A 78 -13.63 -5.48 5.83
N LEU A 79 -13.39 -6.61 6.50
CA LEU A 79 -13.32 -7.94 5.86
C LEU A 79 -14.62 -8.35 5.16
N VAL A 80 -15.74 -7.82 5.59
CA VAL A 80 -17.04 -8.06 4.92
C VAL A 80 -17.04 -7.55 3.48
N ALA A 81 -16.22 -6.53 3.16
CA ALA A 81 -16.10 -5.97 1.82
C ALA A 81 -15.07 -6.70 0.94
N GLY A 82 -14.20 -7.53 1.52
CA GLY A 82 -13.16 -8.25 0.79
C GLY A 82 -11.81 -8.27 1.51
N SER A 83 -10.72 -8.39 0.74
CA SER A 83 -9.36 -8.45 1.28
C SER A 83 -8.94 -7.12 1.92
N VAL A 84 -8.25 -7.23 3.07
CA VAL A 84 -7.83 -6.10 3.89
C VAL A 84 -6.32 -6.15 4.12
N ALA A 85 -5.63 -5.07 3.77
CA ALA A 85 -4.26 -4.81 4.13
C ALA A 85 -4.19 -3.70 5.18
N ILE A 86 -3.37 -3.88 6.23
CA ILE A 86 -3.04 -2.81 7.17
C ILE A 86 -1.57 -2.45 6.96
N PHE A 87 -1.35 -1.25 6.48
CA PHE A 87 -0.01 -0.73 6.24
C PHE A 87 0.55 -0.04 7.49
N CYS A 88 1.76 -0.43 7.85
CA CYS A 88 2.51 0.12 8.97
C CYS A 88 3.85 0.69 8.47
N ALA A 89 4.15 1.92 8.82
CA ALA A 89 5.42 2.56 8.49
C ALA A 89 6.61 1.89 9.17
N LYS A 90 6.39 1.29 10.36
CA LYS A 90 7.42 0.62 11.17
C LYS A 90 7.09 -0.86 11.33
N ARG A 91 8.14 -1.67 11.36
CA ARG A 91 8.02 -3.11 11.64
C ARG A 91 7.46 -3.41 13.03
N SER A 92 7.84 -2.63 14.06
CA SER A 92 7.29 -2.76 15.41
C SER A 92 5.77 -2.61 15.44
N ASP A 93 5.24 -1.74 14.57
CA ASP A 93 3.81 -1.49 14.51
C ASP A 93 3.07 -2.67 13.89
N VAL A 94 3.69 -3.42 12.97
CA VAL A 94 3.14 -4.67 12.42
C VAL A 94 2.83 -5.66 13.54
N ALA A 95 3.80 -5.96 14.39
CA ALA A 95 3.59 -6.86 15.54
C ALA A 95 2.55 -6.31 16.52
N SER A 96 2.55 -4.99 16.74
CA SER A 96 1.59 -4.33 17.62
C SER A 96 0.16 -4.42 17.08
N VAL A 97 -0.06 -4.19 15.78
CA VAL A 97 -1.36 -4.33 15.12
C VAL A 97 -1.83 -5.79 15.16
N VAL A 98 -0.97 -6.75 14.83
CA VAL A 98 -1.29 -8.19 14.90
C VAL A 98 -1.72 -8.59 16.31
N ASN A 99 -0.93 -8.26 17.34
CA ASN A 99 -1.27 -8.56 18.72
C ASN A 99 -2.59 -7.90 19.16
N LYS A 100 -2.84 -6.68 18.69
CA LYS A 100 -4.06 -5.97 19.01
C LYS A 100 -5.27 -6.55 18.28
N SER A 101 -5.11 -7.03 17.05
CA SER A 101 -6.14 -7.77 16.33
C SER A 101 -6.50 -9.05 17.06
N LEU A 102 -5.51 -9.82 17.50
CA LEU A 102 -5.71 -11.03 18.31
C LEU A 102 -6.42 -10.74 19.65
N GLU A 103 -6.09 -9.62 20.29
CA GLU A 103 -6.78 -9.18 21.51
C GLU A 103 -8.26 -8.84 21.24
N ILE A 104 -8.52 -8.08 20.16
CA ILE A 104 -9.87 -7.65 19.76
C ILE A 104 -10.76 -8.87 19.47
N ILE A 105 -10.27 -9.85 18.69
CA ILE A 105 -11.04 -11.08 18.37
C ILE A 105 -11.38 -11.90 19.62
N LYS A 106 -10.59 -11.81 20.69
CA LYS A 106 -10.86 -12.48 21.97
C LYS A 106 -11.84 -11.71 22.84
N LYS A 107 -11.82 -10.39 22.79
CA LYS A 107 -12.56 -9.52 23.72
C LYS A 107 -13.89 -9.02 23.17
N LEU A 108 -13.99 -8.83 21.87
CA LEU A 108 -15.15 -8.22 21.23
C LEU A 108 -15.92 -9.27 20.43
N ASN A 109 -17.23 -9.06 20.31
CA ASN A 109 -18.10 -9.95 19.53
C ASN A 109 -18.13 -9.49 18.05
N LEU A 110 -16.99 -9.64 17.38
CA LEU A 110 -16.84 -9.34 15.96
C LEU A 110 -16.63 -10.64 15.17
N GLU A 111 -17.02 -10.61 13.93
CA GLU A 111 -16.71 -11.71 13.02
C GLU A 111 -15.19 -11.84 12.83
N LYS A 112 -14.68 -13.05 12.98
CA LYS A 112 -13.25 -13.29 13.05
C LYS A 112 -12.63 -13.38 11.66
N PRO A 113 -11.38 -12.96 11.44
CA PRO A 113 -10.71 -13.09 10.14
C PRO A 113 -10.68 -14.52 9.59
N ILE A 114 -10.64 -15.53 10.44
CA ILE A 114 -10.67 -16.94 10.05
C ILE A 114 -11.95 -17.31 9.26
N SER A 115 -13.08 -16.64 9.51
CA SER A 115 -14.33 -16.88 8.79
C SER A 115 -14.27 -16.48 7.30
N TYR A 116 -13.31 -15.66 6.94
CA TYR A 116 -13.08 -15.17 5.57
C TYR A 116 -11.91 -15.86 4.87
N ALA A 117 -11.26 -16.83 5.51
CA ALA A 117 -10.09 -17.52 5.00
C ALA A 117 -10.42 -18.95 4.56
N ASN A 118 -9.55 -19.53 3.72
CA ASN A 118 -9.64 -20.95 3.38
C ASN A 118 -9.19 -21.81 4.57
N THR A 119 -10.12 -22.53 5.17
CA THR A 119 -9.90 -23.26 6.43
C THR A 119 -8.92 -24.42 6.27
N GLU A 120 -8.91 -25.10 5.13
CA GLU A 120 -8.00 -26.24 4.88
C GLU A 120 -6.57 -25.75 4.73
N GLU A 121 -6.39 -24.67 3.96
CA GLU A 121 -5.09 -24.05 3.76
C GLU A 121 -4.54 -23.43 5.06
N LEU A 122 -5.43 -22.89 5.91
CA LEU A 122 -5.02 -22.42 7.24
C LEU A 122 -4.50 -23.54 8.14
N LYS A 123 -5.06 -24.74 8.06
CA LYS A 123 -4.54 -25.90 8.79
C LYS A 123 -3.17 -26.30 8.26
N SER A 124 -2.98 -26.26 6.93
CA SER A 124 -1.71 -26.59 6.29
C SER A 124 -0.60 -25.61 6.71
N ILE A 125 -0.88 -24.29 6.64
CA ILE A 125 0.12 -23.28 7.06
C ILE A 125 0.42 -23.35 8.56
N ASP A 126 -0.59 -23.60 9.41
CA ASP A 126 -0.39 -23.76 10.86
C ASP A 126 0.54 -24.95 11.16
N THR A 127 0.28 -26.10 10.54
CA THR A 127 1.13 -27.29 10.71
C THR A 127 2.57 -27.02 10.27
N TYR A 128 2.75 -26.40 9.11
CA TYR A 128 4.05 -26.04 8.60
C TYR A 128 4.78 -25.06 9.54
N LEU A 129 4.12 -23.99 9.95
CA LEU A 129 4.72 -22.99 10.84
C LEU A 129 5.06 -23.54 12.21
N GLN A 130 4.26 -24.47 12.76
CA GLN A 130 4.57 -25.13 14.03
C GLN A 130 5.88 -25.92 13.97
N ILE A 131 6.10 -26.62 12.86
CA ILE A 131 7.32 -27.41 12.64
C ILE A 131 8.54 -26.50 12.46
N VAL A 132 8.41 -25.44 11.67
CA VAL A 132 9.56 -24.64 11.21
C VAL A 132 9.97 -23.55 12.21
N VAL A 133 9.00 -22.87 12.82
CA VAL A 133 9.25 -21.72 13.72
C VAL A 133 8.66 -21.88 15.11
N GLY A 134 7.89 -22.93 15.34
CA GLY A 134 7.27 -23.24 16.62
C GLY A 134 5.89 -22.63 16.82
N SER A 135 5.12 -23.25 17.73
CA SER A 135 3.73 -22.89 18.01
C SER A 135 3.53 -21.55 18.69
N SER A 136 4.58 -21.02 19.36
CA SER A 136 4.57 -19.73 20.06
C SER A 136 5.00 -18.55 19.19
N TYR A 137 5.48 -18.82 17.96
CA TYR A 137 5.86 -17.75 17.05
C TYR A 137 4.64 -16.92 16.62
N LEU A 138 4.77 -15.60 16.58
CA LEU A 138 3.63 -14.70 16.35
C LEU A 138 2.91 -15.01 15.04
N LEU A 139 3.63 -15.37 13.96
CA LEU A 139 3.02 -15.72 12.68
C LEU A 139 2.16 -16.97 12.80
N THR A 140 2.61 -17.99 13.53
CA THR A 140 1.84 -19.21 13.80
C THR A 140 0.55 -18.90 14.55
N ILE A 141 0.66 -18.09 15.62
CA ILE A 141 -0.50 -17.69 16.43
C ILE A 141 -1.51 -16.88 15.58
N ALA A 142 -1.02 -15.96 14.76
CA ALA A 142 -1.84 -15.12 13.90
C ALA A 142 -2.51 -15.92 12.77
N ALA A 143 -1.77 -16.80 12.10
CA ALA A 143 -2.27 -17.64 11.03
C ALA A 143 -3.47 -18.49 11.46
N ARG A 144 -3.45 -19.05 12.68
CA ARG A 144 -4.59 -19.78 13.27
C ARG A 144 -5.88 -18.96 13.35
N GLN A 145 -5.77 -17.63 13.35
CA GLN A 145 -6.90 -16.72 13.38
C GLN A 145 -7.21 -16.10 12.01
N GLY A 146 -6.59 -16.58 10.93
CA GLY A 146 -6.75 -16.03 9.58
C GLY A 146 -6.06 -14.69 9.37
N ILE A 147 -4.98 -14.43 10.12
CA ILE A 147 -4.18 -13.20 10.05
C ILE A 147 -2.78 -13.56 9.60
N LEU A 148 -2.29 -12.93 8.53
CA LEU A 148 -0.88 -13.01 8.14
C LEU A 148 -0.22 -11.64 8.29
N PHE A 149 1.12 -11.62 8.33
CA PHE A 149 1.86 -10.37 8.30
C PHE A 149 3.16 -10.50 7.51
N HIS A 150 3.60 -9.38 6.96
CA HIS A 150 4.78 -9.31 6.12
C HIS A 150 5.65 -8.09 6.43
N HIS A 151 6.93 -8.30 6.59
CA HIS A 151 7.95 -7.23 6.69
C HIS A 151 9.33 -7.77 6.30
N GLY A 152 10.25 -6.88 5.90
CA GLY A 152 11.56 -7.25 5.35
C GLY A 152 12.50 -8.04 6.28
N ARG A 153 12.21 -8.15 7.59
CA ARG A 153 13.01 -8.99 8.52
C ARG A 153 12.44 -10.39 8.76
N LEU A 154 11.30 -10.73 8.15
CA LEU A 154 10.92 -12.13 8.09
C LEU A 154 11.96 -12.91 7.27
N PRO A 155 12.35 -14.13 7.68
CA PRO A 155 13.11 -15.03 6.83
C PRO A 155 12.51 -15.15 5.43
N GLN A 156 13.32 -15.27 4.40
CA GLN A 156 12.86 -15.27 3.01
C GLN A 156 11.78 -16.32 2.76
N PHE A 157 11.98 -17.54 3.21
CA PHE A 157 11.01 -18.62 3.04
C PHE A 157 9.65 -18.33 3.69
N LEU A 158 9.61 -17.60 4.83
CA LEU A 158 8.35 -17.16 5.43
C LEU A 158 7.70 -16.03 4.66
N ARG A 159 8.48 -15.13 4.06
CA ARG A 159 7.96 -14.08 3.19
C ARG A 159 7.29 -14.69 1.97
N GLU A 160 7.99 -15.58 1.28
CA GLU A 160 7.49 -16.30 0.10
C GLU A 160 6.22 -17.10 0.41
N LEU A 161 6.19 -17.78 1.55
CA LEU A 161 5.02 -18.50 2.03
C LEU A 161 3.81 -17.55 2.23
N VAL A 162 4.00 -16.46 2.95
CA VAL A 162 2.95 -15.46 3.19
C VAL A 162 2.47 -14.86 1.87
N GLU A 163 3.38 -14.50 0.98
CA GLU A 163 3.08 -13.94 -0.33
C GLU A 163 2.26 -14.88 -1.20
N ASP A 164 2.59 -16.18 -1.19
CA ASP A 164 1.84 -17.21 -1.93
C ASP A 164 0.41 -17.35 -1.41
N TYR A 165 0.22 -17.39 -0.09
CA TYR A 165 -1.10 -17.46 0.53
C TYR A 165 -1.98 -16.24 0.23
N LEU A 166 -1.37 -15.05 0.21
CA LEU A 166 -2.06 -13.80 -0.14
C LEU A 166 -2.41 -13.77 -1.63
N ARG A 167 -1.49 -14.20 -2.51
CA ARG A 167 -1.71 -14.25 -3.96
C ARG A 167 -2.85 -15.18 -4.34
N LYS A 168 -2.97 -16.31 -3.65
CA LYS A 168 -4.04 -17.28 -3.85
C LYS A 168 -5.37 -16.86 -3.20
N GLY A 169 -5.37 -15.75 -2.44
CA GLY A 169 -6.56 -15.26 -1.75
C GLY A 169 -7.06 -16.16 -0.62
N TRP A 170 -6.22 -17.07 -0.11
CA TRP A 170 -6.54 -17.98 0.96
C TRP A 170 -6.66 -17.31 2.32
N VAL A 171 -5.98 -16.18 2.50
CA VAL A 171 -6.11 -15.30 3.66
C VAL A 171 -6.43 -13.89 3.19
N LYS A 172 -7.41 -13.26 3.82
CA LYS A 172 -7.91 -11.94 3.43
C LYS A 172 -7.54 -10.83 4.39
N TYR A 173 -6.96 -11.13 5.53
CA TYR A 173 -6.49 -10.13 6.51
C TYR A 173 -4.98 -10.22 6.67
N PHE A 174 -4.29 -9.14 6.36
CA PHE A 174 -2.85 -9.10 6.58
C PHE A 174 -2.34 -7.72 7.00
N VAL A 175 -1.19 -7.73 7.67
CA VAL A 175 -0.53 -6.51 8.16
C VAL A 175 0.87 -6.44 7.55
N CYS A 176 1.26 -5.30 7.01
CA CYS A 176 2.52 -5.21 6.28
C CYS A 176 3.25 -3.87 6.41
N THR A 177 4.51 -3.88 6.00
CA THR A 177 5.30 -2.68 5.69
C THR A 177 5.39 -2.50 4.16
N ASN A 178 6.05 -1.43 3.70
CA ASN A 178 6.22 -1.12 2.28
C ASN A 178 6.91 -2.23 1.45
N THR A 179 7.65 -3.14 2.09
CA THR A 179 8.33 -4.25 1.39
C THR A 179 7.39 -5.15 0.60
N ILE A 180 6.11 -5.21 0.95
CA ILE A 180 5.11 -5.96 0.20
C ILE A 180 4.73 -5.27 -1.11
N ALA A 181 4.95 -3.95 -1.21
CA ALA A 181 4.68 -3.19 -2.42
C ALA A 181 5.64 -3.53 -3.57
N GLU A 182 6.81 -4.10 -3.28
CA GLU A 182 7.87 -4.34 -4.27
C GLU A 182 7.79 -5.72 -4.93
N GLY A 183 7.20 -6.73 -4.28
CA GLY A 183 7.32 -8.14 -4.73
C GLY A 183 6.02 -8.86 -5.08
N VAL A 184 4.85 -8.44 -4.62
CA VAL A 184 3.66 -9.29 -4.67
C VAL A 184 2.49 -8.63 -5.38
N ASN A 185 1.94 -9.35 -6.33
CA ASN A 185 0.73 -8.94 -7.04
C ASN A 185 -0.49 -9.66 -6.45
N PHE A 186 -1.15 -9.05 -5.47
CA PHE A 186 -2.44 -9.53 -4.96
C PHE A 186 -3.42 -8.36 -4.82
N PRO A 187 -4.72 -8.61 -5.02
CA PRO A 187 -5.72 -7.55 -4.95
C PRO A 187 -6.01 -7.17 -3.50
N ILE A 188 -5.98 -5.88 -3.21
CA ILE A 188 -6.39 -5.31 -1.93
C ILE A 188 -7.71 -4.57 -2.15
N LYS A 189 -8.79 -4.99 -1.49
CA LYS A 189 -10.06 -4.25 -1.52
C LYS A 189 -10.01 -3.04 -0.61
N THR A 190 -9.52 -3.24 0.61
CA THR A 190 -9.39 -2.17 1.61
C THR A 190 -7.96 -2.08 2.11
N LEU A 191 -7.34 -0.93 1.91
CA LEU A 191 -6.03 -0.59 2.47
C LEU A 191 -6.22 0.35 3.65
N ILE A 192 -5.81 -0.08 4.84
CA ILE A 192 -5.82 0.75 6.04
C ILE A 192 -4.42 1.26 6.30
N VAL A 193 -4.29 2.57 6.43
CA VAL A 193 -3.01 3.22 6.72
C VAL A 193 -2.93 3.53 8.21
N ASN A 194 -2.13 2.73 8.94
CA ASN A 194 -1.89 2.92 10.36
C ASN A 194 -1.07 4.19 10.63
N SER A 195 0.00 4.40 9.87
CA SER A 195 0.80 5.61 9.90
C SER A 195 1.65 5.73 8.63
N CYS A 196 1.78 6.95 8.11
CA CYS A 196 2.70 7.32 7.04
C CYS A 196 4.04 7.86 7.56
N ARG A 197 4.30 7.79 8.87
CA ARG A 197 5.48 8.41 9.49
C ARG A 197 6.35 7.37 10.18
N ARG A 198 7.68 7.54 10.04
CA ARG A 198 8.70 6.82 10.81
C ARG A 198 9.37 7.79 11.77
N TYR A 199 9.76 7.30 12.94
CA TYR A 199 10.60 8.05 13.86
C TYR A 199 12.04 7.55 13.68
N ILE A 200 12.87 8.38 13.05
CA ILE A 200 14.26 8.08 12.72
C ILE A 200 15.10 9.28 13.21
N ASN A 201 16.22 9.00 13.89
CA ASN A 201 17.15 10.02 14.36
C ASN A 201 16.47 11.17 15.15
N GLN A 202 15.54 10.82 16.04
CA GLN A 202 14.77 11.77 16.86
C GLN A 202 13.82 12.69 16.08
N GLN A 203 13.56 12.41 14.82
CA GLN A 203 12.63 13.16 13.96
C GLN A 203 11.59 12.26 13.33
N PHE A 204 10.41 12.83 13.04
CA PHE A 204 9.39 12.16 12.27
C PHE A 204 9.66 12.36 10.78
N GLU A 205 9.96 11.29 10.07
CA GLU A 205 10.09 11.29 8.62
C GLU A 205 8.85 10.68 7.98
N ALA A 206 8.30 11.36 6.99
CA ALA A 206 7.25 10.80 6.15
C ALA A 206 7.83 9.69 5.25
N ILE A 207 7.01 8.69 4.95
CA ILE A 207 7.36 7.69 3.94
C ILE A 207 7.41 8.39 2.58
N LYS A 208 8.31 7.94 1.73
CA LYS A 208 8.47 8.51 0.37
C LYS A 208 7.15 8.41 -0.41
N VAL A 209 6.84 9.47 -1.13
CA VAL A 209 5.63 9.57 -1.95
C VAL A 209 5.51 8.39 -2.91
N ARG A 210 6.60 8.02 -3.58
CA ARG A 210 6.64 6.87 -4.49
C ARG A 210 6.21 5.56 -3.82
N ASP A 211 6.70 5.29 -2.60
CA ASP A 211 6.40 4.05 -1.89
C ASP A 211 4.90 3.97 -1.54
N LEU A 212 4.32 5.12 -1.17
CA LEU A 212 2.87 5.21 -0.91
C LEU A 212 2.04 5.11 -2.19
N LYS A 213 2.45 5.76 -3.29
CA LYS A 213 1.79 5.62 -4.60
C LYS A 213 1.81 4.17 -5.08
N ASN A 214 2.94 3.48 -4.96
CA ASN A 214 3.06 2.06 -5.30
C ASN A 214 2.15 1.18 -4.44
N LEU A 215 2.01 1.49 -3.17
CA LEU A 215 1.10 0.78 -2.27
C LEU A 215 -0.36 1.03 -2.63
N PHE A 216 -0.74 2.28 -2.88
CA PHE A 216 -2.10 2.65 -3.28
C PHE A 216 -2.49 2.02 -4.63
N GLY A 217 -1.56 1.98 -5.60
CA GLY A 217 -1.77 1.32 -6.89
C GLY A 217 -2.03 -0.19 -6.82
N ARG A 218 -1.90 -0.80 -5.63
CA ARG A 218 -2.29 -2.21 -5.38
C ARG A 218 -3.71 -2.35 -4.84
N THR A 219 -4.33 -1.24 -4.47
CA THR A 219 -5.71 -1.21 -4.00
C THR A 219 -6.65 -1.16 -5.20
N GLY A 220 -7.60 -2.07 -5.30
CA GLY A 220 -8.57 -2.11 -6.39
C GLY A 220 -8.00 -2.54 -7.73
N ARG A 221 -7.10 -3.52 -7.81
CA ARG A 221 -6.45 -3.91 -9.07
C ARG A 221 -7.40 -4.55 -10.08
N ALA A 222 -7.23 -4.14 -11.35
CA ALA A 222 -7.98 -4.67 -12.49
C ALA A 222 -7.85 -6.20 -12.61
N GLY A 223 -8.99 -6.86 -12.83
CA GLY A 223 -9.08 -8.30 -13.02
C GLY A 223 -9.70 -9.08 -11.86
N GLN A 224 -9.65 -8.57 -10.62
CA GLN A 224 -10.31 -9.20 -9.45
C GLN A 224 -11.15 -8.20 -8.64
N GLU A 225 -10.70 -6.95 -8.50
CA GLU A 225 -11.38 -5.90 -7.75
C GLU A 225 -11.40 -4.63 -8.58
N THR A 226 -12.58 -4.17 -9.01
CA THR A 226 -12.73 -2.95 -9.84
C THR A 226 -12.70 -1.66 -9.01
N GLU A 227 -12.89 -1.77 -7.70
CA GLU A 227 -12.94 -0.66 -6.77
C GLU A 227 -12.13 -0.96 -5.53
N GLY A 228 -11.40 0.02 -5.04
CA GLY A 228 -10.63 -0.08 -3.81
C GLY A 228 -10.84 1.13 -2.91
N ILE A 229 -10.56 0.97 -1.62
CA ILE A 229 -10.61 2.07 -0.67
C ILE A 229 -9.34 2.11 0.18
N VAL A 230 -8.78 3.31 0.31
CA VAL A 230 -7.65 3.62 1.21
C VAL A 230 -8.20 4.42 2.39
N ILE A 231 -8.03 3.91 3.61
CA ILE A 231 -8.58 4.51 4.82
C ILE A 231 -7.46 4.83 5.80
N ALA A 232 -7.26 6.11 6.11
CA ALA A 232 -6.39 6.53 7.20
C ALA A 232 -7.08 6.36 8.57
N VAL A 233 -6.31 6.11 9.61
CA VAL A 233 -6.85 5.95 10.98
C VAL A 233 -7.30 7.26 11.61
N ASN A 234 -6.94 8.40 11.02
CA ASN A 234 -7.36 9.74 11.42
C ASN A 234 -7.12 10.76 10.30
N GLU A 235 -7.58 11.99 10.56
CA GLU A 235 -7.46 13.12 9.63
C GLU A 235 -6.01 13.55 9.37
N GLN A 236 -5.12 13.47 10.36
CA GLN A 236 -3.71 13.87 10.20
C GLN A 236 -2.97 12.96 9.22
N GLU A 237 -3.15 11.65 9.33
CA GLU A 237 -2.59 10.68 8.38
C GLU A 237 -3.25 10.83 7.00
N PHE A 238 -4.55 11.16 6.96
CA PHE A 238 -5.24 11.44 5.72
C PHE A 238 -4.68 12.68 5.00
N GLY A 239 -4.33 13.74 5.72
CA GLY A 239 -3.67 14.91 5.15
C GLY A 239 -2.33 14.60 4.47
N LEU A 240 -1.58 13.60 4.96
CA LEU A 240 -0.38 13.10 4.28
C LEU A 240 -0.72 12.32 3.01
N ILE A 241 -1.75 11.47 3.07
CA ILE A 241 -2.24 10.73 1.91
C ILE A 241 -2.69 11.69 0.80
N GLN A 242 -3.41 12.76 1.15
CA GLN A 242 -3.84 13.77 0.19
C GLN A 242 -2.67 14.47 -0.49
N LYS A 243 -1.59 14.78 0.25
CA LYS A 243 -0.36 15.32 -0.35
C LYS A 243 0.22 14.37 -1.37
N VAL A 244 0.25 13.07 -1.07
CA VAL A 244 0.75 12.04 -2.00
C VAL A 244 -0.10 11.93 -3.26
N ILE A 245 -1.43 12.01 -3.12
CA ILE A 245 -2.36 11.93 -4.26
C ILE A 245 -2.23 13.18 -5.16
N ASN A 246 -2.09 14.36 -4.54
CA ASN A 246 -2.02 15.63 -5.25
C ASN A 246 -0.60 15.97 -5.72
N ASP A 247 0.41 15.21 -5.27
CA ASP A 247 1.77 15.40 -5.70
C ASP A 247 1.95 14.83 -7.10
N GLN A 248 1.91 15.72 -8.09
CA GLN A 248 2.14 15.43 -9.50
C GLN A 248 3.63 15.47 -9.86
N THR A 249 4.52 15.77 -8.90
CA THR A 249 5.96 15.73 -9.16
C THR A 249 6.38 14.29 -9.42
N GLU A 250 6.54 13.97 -10.66
CA GLU A 250 6.99 12.67 -11.11
C GLU A 250 8.44 12.46 -10.71
N GLU A 251 8.70 11.47 -9.88
CA GLU A 251 10.07 11.08 -9.54
C GLU A 251 10.89 10.62 -10.78
N ALA A 252 10.22 10.20 -11.85
CA ALA A 252 10.83 9.95 -13.13
C ALA A 252 11.46 11.23 -13.71
N PHE A 253 10.78 12.36 -13.56
CA PHE A 253 11.30 13.67 -13.94
C PHE A 253 12.51 14.05 -13.10
N SER A 254 12.51 13.76 -11.79
CA SER A 254 13.66 13.99 -10.90
C SER A 254 14.88 13.17 -11.30
N TYR A 255 14.70 11.92 -11.72
CA TYR A 255 15.81 11.05 -12.13
C TYR A 255 16.39 11.51 -13.45
N LEU A 256 15.54 11.83 -14.44
CA LEU A 256 15.96 12.39 -15.72
C LEU A 256 16.69 13.74 -15.54
N LEU A 257 16.13 14.62 -14.71
CA LEU A 257 16.75 15.91 -14.39
C LEU A 257 18.11 15.73 -13.68
N LEU A 258 18.24 14.76 -12.79
CA LEU A 258 19.51 14.41 -12.13
C LEU A 258 20.55 13.89 -13.13
N LEU A 259 20.13 13.06 -14.09
CA LEU A 259 20.97 12.57 -15.17
C LEU A 259 21.44 13.72 -16.07
N ILE A 260 20.53 14.61 -16.48
CA ILE A 260 20.84 15.78 -17.31
C ILE A 260 21.80 16.71 -16.57
N LYS A 261 21.52 17.06 -15.31
CA LYS A 261 22.42 17.89 -14.50
C LYS A 261 23.79 17.24 -14.24
N GLY A 262 23.82 15.93 -14.05
CA GLY A 262 25.07 15.18 -13.92
C GLY A 262 25.87 15.21 -15.19
N LEU A 263 25.23 15.12 -16.34
CA LEU A 263 25.86 15.25 -17.65
C LEU A 263 26.38 16.68 -17.87
N GLU A 264 25.56 17.69 -17.63
CA GLU A 264 25.96 19.11 -17.72
C GLU A 264 27.18 19.42 -16.84
N HIS A 265 27.21 18.93 -15.61
CA HIS A 265 28.32 19.12 -14.68
C HIS A 265 29.60 18.44 -15.20
N PHE A 266 29.50 17.18 -15.62
CA PHE A 266 30.61 16.44 -16.20
C PHE A 266 31.18 17.13 -17.43
N LEU A 267 30.32 17.66 -18.27
CA LEU A 267 30.72 18.34 -19.52
C LEU A 267 31.36 19.69 -19.24
N SER A 268 30.86 20.45 -18.25
CA SER A 268 31.42 21.75 -17.83
C SER A 268 32.79 21.59 -17.17
N GLU A 269 33.01 20.56 -16.36
CA GLU A 269 34.33 20.33 -15.71
C GLU A 269 35.43 19.90 -16.68
N ASN A 270 35.05 19.21 -17.76
CA ASN A 270 36.03 18.68 -18.71
C ASN A 270 36.34 19.62 -19.88
N ALA A 271 35.73 20.82 -19.94
CA ALA A 271 35.96 21.86 -20.96
C ALA A 271 35.99 21.33 -22.41
N VAL A 272 35.12 20.38 -22.73
CA VAL A 272 35.13 19.66 -23.99
C VAL A 272 34.38 20.44 -25.06
N ASN A 273 34.99 20.65 -26.18
CA ASN A 273 34.30 21.13 -27.38
C ASN A 273 33.47 19.97 -27.94
N PHE A 274 32.13 20.09 -27.87
CA PHE A 274 31.21 19.07 -28.33
C PHE A 274 31.25 18.93 -29.85
N THR A 275 31.73 17.80 -30.33
CA THR A 275 31.47 17.34 -31.69
C THR A 275 30.73 16.01 -31.61
N ASN A 276 29.89 15.73 -32.59
CA ASN A 276 29.19 14.42 -32.68
C ASN A 276 30.19 13.26 -32.66
N GLU A 277 31.34 13.43 -33.29
CA GLU A 277 32.42 12.42 -33.33
C GLU A 277 32.99 12.14 -31.93
N TRP A 278 33.10 13.18 -31.08
CA TRP A 278 33.58 12.99 -29.71
C TRP A 278 32.53 12.24 -28.87
N LEU A 279 31.23 12.58 -28.98
CA LEU A 279 30.14 11.91 -28.29
C LEU A 279 30.06 10.41 -28.65
N GLU A 280 30.21 10.07 -29.93
CA GLU A 280 30.22 8.69 -30.41
C GLU A 280 31.46 7.91 -29.92
N SER A 281 32.58 8.57 -29.68
CA SER A 281 33.79 7.94 -29.15
C SER A 281 33.73 7.57 -27.66
N GLN A 282 32.78 8.14 -26.92
CA GLN A 282 32.63 7.95 -25.46
C GLN A 282 31.49 6.97 -25.14
N THR A 283 31.81 5.70 -25.04
CA THR A 283 30.83 4.61 -24.82
C THR A 283 29.91 4.86 -23.62
N VAL A 284 30.45 5.38 -22.52
CA VAL A 284 29.68 5.64 -21.29
C VAL A 284 28.68 6.80 -21.48
N ILE A 285 29.08 7.84 -22.20
CA ILE A 285 28.22 9.01 -22.48
C ILE A 285 27.15 8.63 -23.48
N SER A 286 27.50 7.88 -24.52
CA SER A 286 26.55 7.36 -25.51
C SER A 286 25.50 6.45 -24.85
N GLU A 287 25.89 5.54 -23.94
CA GLU A 287 24.95 4.75 -23.17
C GLU A 287 24.03 5.59 -22.25
N LEU A 288 24.56 6.67 -21.67
CA LEU A 288 23.78 7.57 -20.82
C LEU A 288 22.74 8.33 -21.64
N ILE A 289 23.13 8.87 -22.81
CA ILE A 289 22.23 9.57 -23.74
C ILE A 289 21.14 8.61 -24.20
N ASN A 290 21.48 7.39 -24.62
CA ASN A 290 20.49 6.38 -25.02
C ASN A 290 19.50 6.06 -23.89
N LYS A 291 19.94 6.01 -22.64
CA LYS A 291 19.03 5.82 -21.49
C LYS A 291 18.12 7.01 -21.26
N ILE A 292 18.60 8.22 -21.49
CA ILE A 292 17.80 9.46 -21.43
C ILE A 292 16.75 9.45 -22.53
N ASP A 293 17.13 9.12 -23.77
CA ASP A 293 16.22 9.06 -24.91
C ASP A 293 15.13 8.01 -24.70
N ILE A 294 15.48 6.80 -24.24
CA ILE A 294 14.51 5.77 -23.89
C ILE A 294 13.55 6.24 -22.78
N ALA A 295 14.05 6.95 -21.77
CA ALA A 295 13.21 7.49 -20.70
C ALA A 295 12.26 8.56 -21.22
N ILE A 296 12.72 9.47 -22.10
CA ILE A 296 11.87 10.49 -22.73
C ILE A 296 10.78 9.82 -23.59
N ILE A 297 11.16 8.89 -24.44
CA ILE A 297 10.21 8.16 -25.32
C ILE A 297 9.15 7.42 -24.47
N SER A 298 9.55 6.80 -23.37
CA SER A 298 8.62 6.09 -22.48
C SER A 298 7.63 7.01 -21.74
N MET A 299 7.87 8.31 -21.72
CA MET A 299 6.99 9.31 -21.13
C MET A 299 6.02 9.96 -22.14
N LEU A 300 6.24 9.76 -23.42
CA LEU A 300 5.37 10.29 -24.45
C LEU A 300 4.06 9.49 -24.49
N PRO A 301 2.90 10.14 -24.64
CA PRO A 301 1.63 9.45 -24.89
C PRO A 301 1.69 8.62 -26.16
N ASP A 302 1.09 7.43 -26.16
CA ASP A 302 1.07 6.50 -27.30
C ASP A 302 0.57 7.14 -28.62
N THR A 303 -0.28 8.15 -28.52
CA THR A 303 -0.80 8.91 -29.67
C THR A 303 0.25 9.78 -30.39
N ILE A 304 1.37 10.09 -29.74
CA ILE A 304 2.44 10.92 -30.32
C ILE A 304 3.47 10.05 -31.05
N ILE A 305 3.59 8.78 -30.68
CA ILE A 305 4.56 7.85 -31.26
C ILE A 305 4.27 7.57 -32.74
N GLU A 306 3.00 7.72 -33.17
CA GLU A 306 2.61 7.43 -34.55
C GLU A 306 2.78 8.63 -35.52
N GLU A 307 2.82 9.89 -35.05
CA GLU A 307 2.74 11.05 -35.96
C GLU A 307 4.05 11.83 -36.20
N ASN A 308 4.98 11.94 -35.30
CA ASN A 308 6.30 12.54 -35.52
C ASN A 308 7.14 12.66 -34.25
N ILE A 309 7.96 11.71 -33.92
CA ILE A 309 8.83 11.68 -32.74
C ILE A 309 9.75 12.92 -32.67
N GLU A 310 10.27 13.40 -33.78
CA GLU A 310 11.16 14.57 -33.84
C GLU A 310 10.46 15.88 -33.44
N THR A 311 9.22 16.08 -33.86
CA THR A 311 8.43 17.26 -33.50
C THR A 311 8.03 17.25 -32.02
N ALA A 312 7.65 16.11 -31.51
CA ALA A 312 7.25 15.94 -30.11
C ALA A 312 8.44 16.12 -29.14
N VAL A 313 9.61 15.63 -29.49
CA VAL A 313 10.84 15.82 -28.69
C VAL A 313 11.25 17.30 -28.67
N ASN A 314 11.14 18.01 -29.78
CA ASN A 314 11.47 19.43 -29.85
C ASN A 314 10.46 20.32 -29.10
N GLU A 315 9.17 19.98 -29.10
CA GLU A 315 8.16 20.69 -28.30
C GLU A 315 8.35 20.45 -26.79
N PHE A 316 8.76 19.25 -26.39
CA PHE A 316 9.06 18.93 -25.00
C PHE A 316 10.35 19.61 -24.49
N ALA A 317 11.34 19.81 -25.34
CA ALA A 317 12.59 20.49 -25.01
C ALA A 317 12.42 22.03 -24.88
N GLN A 318 11.29 22.60 -25.32
CA GLN A 318 10.99 24.03 -25.24
C GLN A 318 10.10 24.40 -24.03
N GLN A 319 9.57 23.41 -23.30
CA GLN A 319 8.84 23.59 -22.04
C GLN A 319 9.78 23.43 -20.83
#